data_9bd795d8db78174a8df821e4eb51f667
#
_entry.id   9bd795d8db78174a8df821e4eb51f667
#
_cell.length_a   1.000
_cell.length_b   1.000
_cell.length_c   1.000
_cell.angle_alpha   90.00
_cell.angle_beta   90.00
_cell.angle_gamma   90.00
#
_symmetry.space_group_name_H-M   'P 1'
#
loop_
_entity.id
_entity.type
_entity.pdbx_description
1 polymer ?
#
loop_
_entity_poly.entity_id
_entity_poly.type
_entity_poly.pdbx_seq_one_letter_code
_entity_poly.pdbx_strand_id
1 'polypeptide(L)'
;TMLVGQAQAIEQTFSYLSIFSGIQDLSASSGALSSKSNYFNSLEGEHGNLKESRKVQPLVVGFDFYRASGSVASGFGIEILRYKKLFNFSDGSQLSLEALGVLYGFNFYYRGDFWFPFFGFGTGNYTSKIQEAFYASDSLTESTIFGQVDTPLYYKLGARIPLNSWGIVFSQQFISADLDVASSNKHIALGGTSTLFGLYYGF
;
A
#
# COMPACT_ATOMS: atom_id res chain seq x y z
N THR A 1 -39.09 23.34 34.80
CA THR A 1 -38.55 23.51 33.42
C THR A 1 -37.07 23.17 33.48
N MET A 2 -36.72 21.94 33.16
CA MET A 2 -35.33 21.52 33.03
C MET A 2 -34.80 22.04 31.69
N LEU A 3 -33.89 22.99 31.74
CA LEU A 3 -33.04 23.35 30.59
C LEU A 3 -32.04 22.19 30.35
N VAL A 4 -32.40 21.32 29.41
CA VAL A 4 -31.43 20.38 28.84
C VAL A 4 -30.47 21.21 28.01
N GLY A 5 -29.31 21.53 28.60
CA GLY A 5 -28.24 22.14 27.88
C GLY A 5 -27.79 21.17 26.77
N GLN A 6 -28.06 21.47 25.52
CA GLN A 6 -27.46 20.82 24.40
C GLN A 6 -25.94 21.13 24.46
N ALA A 7 -25.15 20.17 24.91
CA ALA A 7 -23.73 20.24 24.73
C ALA A 7 -23.47 20.25 23.21
N GLN A 8 -23.23 21.42 22.65
CA GLN A 8 -22.74 21.54 21.28
C GLN A 8 -21.42 20.76 21.22
N ALA A 9 -21.41 19.67 20.46
CA ALA A 9 -20.17 18.95 20.16
C ALA A 9 -19.24 19.94 19.48
N ILE A 10 -18.13 20.27 20.14
CA ILE A 10 -17.12 21.17 19.58
C ILE A 10 -16.49 20.42 18.41
N GLU A 11 -16.78 20.89 17.20
CA GLU A 11 -16.17 20.38 16.00
C GLU A 11 -14.69 20.81 15.97
N GLN A 12 -13.81 19.84 15.86
CA GLN A 12 -12.36 20.08 15.76
C GLN A 12 -11.85 19.55 14.43
N THR A 13 -11.04 20.35 13.77
CA THR A 13 -10.27 19.91 12.60
C THR A 13 -8.83 19.63 13.02
N PHE A 14 -8.23 18.61 12.48
CA PHE A 14 -6.82 18.29 12.70
C PHE A 14 -6.25 17.55 11.50
N SER A 15 -4.93 17.63 11.38
CA SER A 15 -4.20 17.00 10.28
C SER A 15 -3.06 16.16 10.82
N TYR A 16 -2.70 15.13 10.08
CA TYR A 16 -1.56 14.27 10.38
C TYR A 16 -0.66 14.13 9.17
N LEU A 17 0.64 14.27 9.39
CA LEU A 17 1.67 13.82 8.48
C LEU A 17 2.27 12.53 9.03
N SER A 18 2.35 11.49 8.22
CA SER A 18 2.82 10.17 8.64
C SER A 18 3.91 9.66 7.72
N ILE A 19 4.88 8.95 8.29
CA ILE A 19 5.91 8.23 7.53
C ILE A 19 5.91 6.80 8.04
N PHE A 20 5.75 5.85 7.12
CA PHE A 20 5.70 4.42 7.41
C PHE A 20 6.75 3.67 6.62
N SER A 21 7.17 2.54 7.16
CA SER A 21 7.84 1.48 6.43
C SER A 21 7.38 0.14 6.99
N GLY A 22 7.64 -0.93 6.27
CA GLY A 22 7.22 -2.26 6.72
C GLY A 22 7.44 -3.32 5.67
N ILE A 23 6.57 -4.31 5.63
CA ILE A 23 6.63 -5.42 4.69
C ILE A 23 5.33 -5.46 3.90
N GLN A 24 5.45 -5.51 2.58
CA GLN A 24 4.35 -5.76 1.66
C GLN A 24 4.59 -7.10 0.95
N ASP A 25 3.61 -7.98 1.01
CA ASP A 25 3.63 -9.27 0.33
C ASP A 25 2.88 -9.16 -1.01
N LEU A 26 3.62 -9.26 -2.11
CA LEU A 26 3.09 -9.20 -3.47
C LEU A 26 2.45 -10.53 -3.92
N SER A 27 2.66 -11.63 -3.18
CA SER A 27 2.06 -12.93 -3.51
C SER A 27 0.59 -13.03 -3.10
N ALA A 28 0.20 -12.24 -2.11
CA ALA A 28 -1.16 -12.19 -1.61
C ALA A 28 -1.97 -11.15 -2.38
N SER A 29 -2.48 -11.50 -3.56
CA SER A 29 -3.58 -10.72 -4.15
C SER A 29 -4.74 -10.78 -3.16
N SER A 30 -5.06 -9.64 -2.57
CA SER A 30 -6.11 -9.53 -1.56
C SER A 30 -7.48 -9.69 -2.20
N GLY A 31 -7.99 -10.90 -2.18
CA GLY A 31 -9.37 -11.15 -2.48
C GLY A 31 -9.62 -12.15 -3.61
N ALA A 32 -10.79 -12.76 -3.57
CA ALA A 32 -11.32 -13.81 -4.43
C ALA A 32 -11.44 -13.45 -5.94
N LEU A 33 -10.76 -12.41 -6.40
CA LEU A 33 -10.86 -11.86 -7.76
C LEU A 33 -9.66 -12.20 -8.67
N SER A 34 -8.58 -12.75 -8.16
CA SER A 34 -7.41 -13.04 -8.98
C SER A 34 -7.29 -14.52 -9.30
N SER A 35 -8.07 -14.97 -10.25
CA SER A 35 -7.86 -16.27 -10.96
C SER A 35 -6.85 -16.15 -12.11
N LYS A 36 -6.18 -15.01 -12.27
CA LYS A 36 -5.27 -14.74 -13.38
C LYS A 36 -3.86 -15.23 -13.03
N SER A 37 -3.21 -15.88 -13.99
CA SER A 37 -1.87 -16.44 -13.81
C SER A 37 -0.89 -15.33 -13.43
N ASN A 38 -0.30 -15.46 -12.25
CA ASN A 38 0.68 -14.53 -11.74
C ASN A 38 1.93 -14.58 -12.63
N TYR A 39 2.41 -13.43 -13.07
CA TYR A 39 3.60 -13.28 -13.89
C TYR A 39 4.83 -13.95 -13.25
N PHE A 40 5.01 -13.85 -11.94
CA PHE A 40 6.08 -14.55 -11.23
C PHE A 40 6.04 -16.06 -11.40
N ASN A 41 4.85 -16.69 -11.41
CA ASN A 41 4.74 -18.13 -11.61
C ASN A 41 5.17 -18.54 -13.02
N SER A 42 4.90 -17.69 -14.01
CA SER A 42 5.37 -17.92 -15.37
C SER A 42 6.89 -17.84 -15.47
N LEU A 43 7.49 -16.81 -14.86
CA LEU A 43 8.93 -16.64 -14.85
C LEU A 43 9.64 -17.79 -14.11
N GLU A 44 9.07 -18.28 -13.02
CA GLU A 44 9.60 -19.47 -12.32
C GLU A 44 9.53 -20.73 -13.17
N GLY A 45 8.53 -20.86 -14.05
CA GLY A 45 8.44 -21.95 -15.02
C GLY A 45 9.49 -21.85 -16.14
N GLU A 46 9.89 -20.64 -16.52
CA GLU A 46 10.83 -20.36 -17.62
C GLU A 46 12.28 -20.25 -17.12
N HIS A 47 12.53 -19.67 -15.95
CA HIS A 47 13.87 -19.30 -15.42
C HIS A 47 14.23 -20.02 -14.11
N GLY A 48 13.39 -20.97 -13.69
CA GLY A 48 13.56 -21.72 -12.45
C GLY A 48 13.13 -20.94 -11.21
N ASN A 49 13.39 -21.53 -10.05
CA ASN A 49 12.85 -21.02 -8.80
C ASN A 49 13.38 -19.62 -8.45
N LEU A 50 12.49 -18.80 -7.91
CA LEU A 50 12.85 -17.52 -7.33
C LEU A 50 13.69 -17.72 -6.06
N LYS A 51 14.85 -17.06 -5.97
CA LYS A 51 15.78 -17.20 -4.82
C LYS A 51 15.31 -16.41 -3.59
N GLU A 52 14.52 -15.36 -3.79
CA GLU A 52 14.03 -14.49 -2.74
C GLU A 52 12.50 -14.58 -2.57
N SER A 53 12.03 -14.13 -1.42
CA SER A 53 10.60 -14.00 -1.19
C SER A 53 9.98 -12.86 -2.01
N ARG A 54 8.71 -12.97 -2.37
CA ARG A 54 7.93 -11.91 -3.06
C ARG A 54 7.56 -10.74 -2.14
N LYS A 55 8.29 -10.55 -1.04
CA LYS A 55 8.07 -9.47 -0.08
C LYS A 55 8.94 -8.27 -0.42
N VAL A 56 8.37 -7.08 -0.37
CA VAL A 56 9.05 -5.79 -0.59
C VAL A 56 8.97 -4.94 0.65
N GLN A 57 9.81 -3.91 0.73
CA GLN A 57 9.80 -2.92 1.81
C GLN A 57 9.31 -1.58 1.26
N PRO A 58 8.03 -1.25 1.41
CA PRO A 58 7.52 0.03 0.98
C PRO A 58 7.95 1.14 1.93
N LEU A 59 8.24 2.32 1.37
CA LEU A 59 8.22 3.58 2.07
C LEU A 59 6.91 4.27 1.76
N VAL A 60 6.17 4.67 2.78
CA VAL A 60 4.88 5.34 2.64
C VAL A 60 4.93 6.69 3.36
N VAL A 61 4.51 7.74 2.67
CA VAL A 61 4.30 9.06 3.25
C VAL A 61 2.81 9.37 3.13
N GLY A 62 2.17 9.64 4.25
CA GLY A 62 0.73 9.90 4.32
C GLY A 62 0.42 11.29 4.86
N PHE A 63 -0.62 11.90 4.31
CA PHE A 63 -1.23 13.11 4.83
C PHE A 63 -2.73 12.87 5.01
N ASP A 64 -3.22 13.13 6.21
CA ASP A 64 -4.62 12.96 6.56
C ASP A 64 -5.20 14.24 7.12
N PHE A 65 -6.41 14.59 6.68
CA PHE A 65 -7.20 15.72 7.19
C PHE A 65 -8.52 15.22 7.76
N TYR A 66 -8.86 15.63 8.99
CA TYR A 66 -10.02 15.14 9.72
C TYR A 66 -10.87 16.24 10.30
N ARG A 67 -12.17 15.92 10.40
CA ARG A 67 -13.14 16.63 11.20
C ARG A 67 -13.69 15.68 12.27
N ALA A 68 -13.55 16.06 13.53
CA ALA A 68 -14.03 15.29 14.66
C ALA A 68 -15.32 15.86 15.20
N SER A 69 -16.25 14.96 15.58
CA SER A 69 -17.44 15.25 16.33
C SER A 69 -17.50 14.25 17.50
N GLY A 70 -17.20 14.72 18.70
CA GLY A 70 -17.04 13.86 19.87
C GLY A 70 -15.86 12.87 19.73
N SER A 71 -16.15 11.59 19.96
CA SER A 71 -15.14 10.52 19.89
C SER A 71 -14.90 9.98 18.48
N VAL A 72 -15.64 10.42 17.49
CA VAL A 72 -15.49 9.95 16.10
C VAL A 72 -14.95 11.06 15.24
N ALA A 73 -13.99 10.74 14.39
CA ALA A 73 -13.51 11.63 13.37
C ALA A 73 -13.57 10.95 12.01
N SER A 74 -13.88 11.72 10.97
CA SER A 74 -13.84 11.27 9.60
C SER A 74 -13.10 12.28 8.74
N GLY A 75 -12.48 11.82 7.69
CA GLY A 75 -11.73 12.71 6.84
C GLY A 75 -11.18 12.06 5.59
N PHE A 76 -10.32 12.81 4.93
CA PHE A 76 -9.70 12.43 3.68
C PHE A 76 -8.19 12.25 3.89
N GLY A 77 -7.61 11.26 3.23
CA GLY A 77 -6.18 11.00 3.28
C GLY A 77 -5.59 10.75 1.90
N ILE A 78 -4.32 11.10 1.77
CA ILE A 78 -3.49 10.78 0.60
C ILE A 78 -2.23 10.08 1.12
N GLU A 79 -1.85 8.99 0.47
CA GLU A 79 -0.62 8.26 0.75
C GLU A 79 0.18 8.06 -0.53
N ILE A 80 1.48 8.32 -0.45
CA ILE A 80 2.43 8.02 -1.52
C ILE A 80 3.26 6.82 -1.04
N LEU A 81 3.19 5.74 -1.79
CA LEU A 81 3.87 4.48 -1.52
C LEU A 81 4.90 4.21 -2.61
N ARG A 82 6.12 3.89 -2.21
CA ARG A 82 7.18 3.52 -3.15
C ARG A 82 7.95 2.31 -2.64
N TYR A 83 8.25 1.39 -3.55
CA TYR A 83 9.20 0.32 -3.31
C TYR A 83 10.01 -0.01 -4.57
N LYS A 84 11.17 -0.63 -4.36
CA LYS A 84 12.00 -1.20 -5.42
C LYS A 84 12.60 -2.50 -4.92
N LYS A 85 12.59 -3.52 -5.77
CA LYS A 85 13.22 -4.80 -5.46
C LYS A 85 13.77 -5.47 -6.71
N LEU A 86 14.92 -6.11 -6.56
CA LEU A 86 15.51 -7.03 -7.50
C LEU A 86 15.15 -8.46 -7.07
N PHE A 87 14.70 -9.25 -8.02
CA PHE A 87 14.42 -10.67 -7.87
C PHE A 87 15.40 -11.46 -8.73
N ASN A 88 16.00 -12.50 -8.16
CA ASN A 88 16.96 -13.36 -8.86
C ASN A 88 16.36 -14.76 -9.00
N PHE A 89 16.52 -15.35 -10.20
CA PHE A 89 16.08 -16.70 -10.51
C PHE A 89 17.27 -17.68 -10.45
N SER A 90 16.96 -18.99 -10.45
CA SER A 90 18.00 -20.01 -10.28
C SER A 90 18.94 -20.13 -11.49
N ASP A 91 18.50 -19.77 -12.69
CA ASP A 91 19.31 -19.72 -13.92
C ASP A 91 20.22 -18.47 -14.03
N GLY A 92 20.14 -17.54 -13.07
CA GLY A 92 20.86 -16.27 -13.08
C GLY A 92 20.07 -15.10 -13.67
N SER A 93 18.91 -15.33 -14.24
CA SER A 93 17.99 -14.28 -14.71
C SER A 93 17.53 -13.37 -13.58
N GLN A 94 17.23 -12.11 -13.92
CA GLN A 94 16.88 -11.08 -12.95
C GLN A 94 15.63 -10.30 -13.38
N LEU A 95 14.83 -9.90 -12.39
CA LEU A 95 13.70 -9.01 -12.55
C LEU A 95 13.80 -7.87 -11.54
N SER A 96 13.92 -6.64 -12.00
CA SER A 96 13.84 -5.45 -11.15
C SER A 96 12.43 -4.85 -11.26
N LEU A 97 11.74 -4.76 -10.13
CA LEU A 97 10.41 -4.16 -10.01
C LEU A 97 10.50 -2.90 -9.17
N GLU A 98 10.15 -1.77 -9.75
CA GLU A 98 9.96 -0.50 -9.07
C GLU A 98 8.50 -0.06 -9.22
N ALA A 99 7.85 0.32 -8.12
CA ALA A 99 6.49 0.82 -8.14
C ALA A 99 6.35 2.07 -7.29
N LEU A 100 5.50 2.97 -7.78
CA LEU A 100 5.06 4.19 -7.11
C LEU A 100 3.54 4.20 -7.12
N GLY A 101 2.94 4.17 -5.94
CA GLY A 101 1.50 4.28 -5.74
C GLY A 101 1.13 5.62 -5.13
N VAL A 102 0.07 6.24 -5.61
CA VAL A 102 -0.60 7.37 -4.96
C VAL A 102 -2.01 6.91 -4.61
N LEU A 103 -2.27 6.75 -3.33
CA LEU A 103 -3.56 6.29 -2.79
C LEU A 103 -4.28 7.47 -2.14
N TYR A 104 -5.58 7.56 -2.33
CA TYR A 104 -6.42 8.59 -1.72
C TYR A 104 -7.78 8.03 -1.38
N GLY A 105 -8.35 8.50 -0.26
CA GLY A 105 -9.62 7.97 0.20
C GLY A 105 -10.08 8.53 1.53
N PHE A 106 -11.10 7.90 2.07
CA PHE A 106 -11.71 8.29 3.32
C PHE A 106 -11.17 7.46 4.48
N ASN A 107 -10.98 8.13 5.61
CA ASN A 107 -10.54 7.52 6.85
C ASN A 107 -11.50 7.87 7.98
N PHE A 108 -11.72 6.90 8.85
CA PHE A 108 -12.54 7.01 10.05
C PHE A 108 -11.69 6.66 11.25
N TYR A 109 -11.77 7.49 12.31
CA TYR A 109 -11.06 7.29 13.55
C TYR A 109 -12.02 7.25 14.70
N TYR A 110 -11.68 6.43 15.67
CA TYR A 110 -12.25 6.53 17.00
C TYR A 110 -11.19 7.11 17.94
N ARG A 111 -11.50 8.20 18.64
CA ARG A 111 -10.63 8.85 19.61
C ARG A 111 -10.81 8.17 20.97
N GLY A 112 -9.96 7.22 21.27
CA GLY A 112 -9.86 6.61 22.59
C GLY A 112 -8.89 7.37 23.49
N ASP A 113 -8.76 6.94 24.76
CA ASP A 113 -7.90 7.61 25.74
C ASP A 113 -6.40 7.37 25.46
N PHE A 114 -6.02 6.15 25.03
CA PHE A 114 -4.63 5.75 24.85
C PHE A 114 -4.26 5.43 23.40
N TRP A 115 -5.22 5.15 22.55
CA TRP A 115 -5.00 4.76 21.18
C TRP A 115 -6.19 5.15 20.30
N PHE A 116 -5.91 5.42 19.04
CA PHE A 116 -6.90 5.85 18.06
C PHE A 116 -6.98 4.80 16.95
N PRO A 117 -7.87 3.80 17.07
CA PRO A 117 -8.09 2.87 15.99
C PRO A 117 -8.69 3.59 14.78
N PHE A 118 -8.29 3.13 13.60
CA PHE A 118 -8.80 3.69 12.36
C PHE A 118 -9.07 2.63 11.31
N PHE A 119 -9.99 2.96 10.44
CA PHE A 119 -10.30 2.26 9.22
C PHE A 119 -10.31 3.26 8.05
N GLY A 120 -9.78 2.85 6.90
CA GLY A 120 -9.80 3.65 5.69
C GLY A 120 -10.02 2.81 4.45
N PHE A 121 -10.56 3.44 3.42
CA PHE A 121 -10.74 2.84 2.11
C PHE A 121 -10.68 3.90 1.01
N GLY A 122 -10.33 3.48 -0.18
CA GLY A 122 -10.22 4.40 -1.30
C GLY A 122 -9.68 3.73 -2.56
N THR A 123 -9.13 4.57 -3.39
CA THR A 123 -8.55 4.21 -4.67
C THR A 123 -7.23 4.96 -4.90
N GLY A 124 -6.66 4.89 -6.07
CA GLY A 124 -5.42 5.58 -6.37
C GLY A 124 -4.93 5.35 -7.79
N ASN A 125 -3.64 5.53 -7.97
CA ASN A 125 -2.93 5.22 -9.19
C ASN A 125 -1.60 4.55 -8.83
N TYR A 126 -1.21 3.54 -9.61
CA TYR A 126 0.11 2.94 -9.53
C TYR A 126 0.83 3.10 -10.85
N THR A 127 2.09 3.48 -10.78
CA THR A 127 3.02 3.39 -11.91
C THR A 127 4.12 2.41 -11.57
N SER A 128 4.58 1.66 -12.54
CA SER A 128 5.65 0.69 -12.36
C SER A 128 6.65 0.75 -13.50
N LYS A 129 7.89 0.42 -13.15
CA LYS A 129 8.97 0.14 -14.07
C LYS A 129 9.49 -1.26 -13.78
N ILE A 130 9.42 -2.12 -14.78
CA ILE A 130 9.86 -3.51 -14.72
C ILE A 130 11.05 -3.63 -15.69
N GLN A 131 12.17 -4.07 -15.18
CA GLN A 131 13.36 -4.33 -15.98
C GLN A 131 13.67 -5.83 -15.88
N GLU A 132 13.69 -6.46 -17.02
CA GLU A 132 13.96 -7.88 -17.19
C GLU A 132 15.36 -8.05 -17.77
N ALA A 133 16.14 -8.96 -17.22
CA ALA A 133 17.41 -9.40 -17.73
C ALA A 133 17.41 -10.93 -17.68
N PHE A 134 16.98 -11.56 -18.77
CA PHE A 134 16.76 -12.99 -18.85
C PHE A 134 17.77 -13.69 -19.75
N TYR A 135 18.26 -14.83 -19.31
CA TYR A 135 19.08 -15.72 -20.11
C TYR A 135 18.20 -16.61 -20.99
N ALA A 136 18.44 -16.56 -22.29
CA ALA A 136 17.84 -17.44 -23.27
C ALA A 136 18.95 -18.03 -24.14
N SER A 137 19.18 -19.35 -24.08
CA SER A 137 20.16 -20.04 -24.91
C SER A 137 21.55 -19.35 -24.93
N ASP A 138 22.12 -19.07 -23.74
CA ASP A 138 23.43 -18.40 -23.53
C ASP A 138 23.51 -16.92 -23.95
N SER A 139 22.38 -16.31 -24.34
CA SER A 139 22.30 -14.87 -24.59
C SER A 139 21.47 -14.16 -23.52
N LEU A 140 21.97 -13.01 -23.05
CA LEU A 140 21.22 -12.13 -22.14
C LEU A 140 20.31 -11.25 -22.96
N THR A 141 19.02 -11.32 -22.68
CA THR A 141 18.01 -10.43 -23.25
C THR A 141 17.54 -9.47 -22.17
N GLU A 142 17.60 -8.17 -22.46
CA GLU A 142 17.14 -7.12 -21.57
C GLU A 142 15.88 -6.46 -22.14
N SER A 143 14.89 -6.25 -21.29
CA SER A 143 13.70 -5.49 -21.63
C SER A 143 13.30 -4.56 -20.51
N THR A 144 12.57 -3.50 -20.86
CA THR A 144 11.98 -2.56 -19.88
C THR A 144 10.52 -2.34 -20.22
N ILE A 145 9.67 -2.60 -19.25
CA ILE A 145 8.23 -2.44 -19.36
C ILE A 145 7.81 -1.32 -18.40
N PHE A 146 7.07 -0.34 -18.90
CA PHE A 146 6.40 0.67 -18.09
C PHE A 146 4.92 0.35 -18.03
N GLY A 147 4.36 0.42 -16.84
CA GLY A 147 2.96 0.12 -16.64
C GLY A 147 2.28 1.10 -15.70
N GLN A 148 0.98 1.21 -15.86
CA GLN A 148 0.11 2.01 -15.01
C GLN A 148 -1.12 1.19 -14.66
N VAL A 149 -1.54 1.26 -13.40
CA VAL A 149 -2.80 0.71 -12.91
C VAL A 149 -3.63 1.87 -12.41
N ASP A 150 -4.74 2.10 -13.09
CA ASP A 150 -5.72 3.10 -12.69
C ASP A 150 -6.74 2.47 -11.74
N THR A 151 -7.18 3.27 -10.77
CA THR A 151 -8.21 2.88 -9.81
C THR A 151 -7.98 1.58 -9.01
N PRO A 152 -6.76 1.33 -8.47
CA PRO A 152 -6.59 0.25 -7.51
C PRO A 152 -7.50 0.50 -6.31
N LEU A 153 -8.15 -0.55 -5.82
CA LEU A 153 -8.93 -0.47 -4.60
C LEU A 153 -8.02 -0.78 -3.40
N TYR A 154 -8.15 0.00 -2.35
CA TYR A 154 -7.48 -0.32 -1.10
C TYR A 154 -8.40 -0.15 0.09
N TYR A 155 -8.11 -0.90 1.13
CA TYR A 155 -8.61 -0.65 2.48
C TYR A 155 -7.47 -0.83 3.48
N LYS A 156 -7.56 -0.09 4.56
CA LYS A 156 -6.58 -0.14 5.65
C LYS A 156 -7.27 -0.13 6.99
N LEU A 157 -6.63 -0.77 7.96
CA LEU A 157 -7.01 -0.70 9.35
C LEU A 157 -5.75 -0.57 10.19
N GLY A 158 -5.88 0.09 11.33
CA GLY A 158 -4.72 0.32 12.17
C GLY A 158 -5.04 1.07 13.44
N ALA A 159 -3.98 1.51 14.09
CA ALA A 159 -4.09 2.31 15.30
C ALA A 159 -2.98 3.34 15.37
N ARG A 160 -3.28 4.47 15.99
CA ARG A 160 -2.32 5.50 16.39
C ARG A 160 -2.23 5.56 17.89
N ILE A 161 -1.01 5.67 18.40
CA ILE A 161 -0.70 5.87 19.82
C ILE A 161 -0.12 7.28 19.96
N PRO A 162 -0.85 8.24 20.51
CA PRO A 162 -0.39 9.62 20.64
C PRO A 162 0.68 9.74 21.71
N LEU A 163 1.72 10.52 21.41
CA LEU A 163 2.79 10.92 22.31
C LEU A 163 2.96 12.46 22.18
N ASN A 164 1.96 13.20 22.63
CA ASN A 164 1.79 14.64 22.38
C ASN A 164 1.51 14.94 20.87
N SER A 165 2.29 15.88 20.27
CA SER A 165 2.18 16.21 18.84
C SER A 165 2.72 15.10 17.92
N TRP A 166 3.52 14.18 18.42
CA TRP A 166 4.02 13.02 17.72
C TRP A 166 3.32 11.76 18.20
N GLY A 167 3.44 10.71 17.45
CA GLY A 167 2.98 9.40 17.88
C GLY A 167 3.47 8.30 16.97
N ILE A 168 3.13 7.08 17.41
CA ILE A 168 3.43 5.86 16.68
C ILE A 168 2.16 5.43 15.94
N VAL A 169 2.32 4.91 14.75
CA VAL A 169 1.22 4.37 13.96
C VAL A 169 1.56 2.97 13.47
N PHE A 170 0.57 2.11 13.56
CA PHE A 170 0.56 0.77 12.97
C PHE A 170 -0.58 0.69 11.97
N SER A 171 -0.33 0.10 10.80
CA SER A 171 -1.35 -0.07 9.78
C SER A 171 -1.18 -1.40 9.06
N GLN A 172 -2.30 -2.05 8.82
CA GLN A 172 -2.42 -3.13 7.86
C GLN A 172 -3.17 -2.60 6.64
N GLN A 173 -2.58 -2.73 5.46
CA GLN A 173 -3.18 -2.30 4.21
C GLN A 173 -3.36 -3.49 3.27
N PHE A 174 -4.45 -3.45 2.52
CA PHE A 174 -4.79 -4.43 1.49
C PHE A 174 -5.05 -3.64 0.21
N ILE A 175 -4.23 -3.87 -0.80
CA ILE A 175 -4.24 -3.10 -2.03
C ILE A 175 -4.43 -4.07 -3.19
N SER A 176 -5.48 -3.86 -3.99
CA SER A 176 -5.73 -4.59 -5.23
C SER A 176 -5.23 -3.73 -6.39
N ALA A 177 -4.02 -4.00 -6.85
CA ALA A 177 -3.40 -3.30 -7.97
C ALA A 177 -2.69 -4.33 -8.85
N ASP A 178 -3.31 -4.71 -9.96
CA ASP A 178 -2.78 -5.67 -10.91
C ASP A 178 -2.46 -4.97 -12.23
N LEU A 179 -1.24 -5.10 -12.70
CA LEU A 179 -0.78 -4.57 -13.97
C LEU A 179 -0.88 -5.64 -15.06
N ASP A 180 -1.57 -5.32 -16.13
CA ASP A 180 -1.59 -6.13 -17.34
C ASP A 180 -0.28 -5.96 -18.12
N VAL A 181 0.43 -7.05 -18.36
CA VAL A 181 1.62 -7.03 -19.22
C VAL A 181 1.18 -7.17 -20.68
N ALA A 182 1.28 -6.06 -21.42
CA ALA A 182 0.67 -5.89 -22.74
C ALA A 182 1.04 -6.93 -23.82
N SER A 183 2.11 -7.69 -23.64
CA SER A 183 2.55 -8.74 -24.59
C SER A 183 2.11 -10.15 -24.22
N SER A 184 1.47 -10.32 -23.08
CA SER A 184 1.07 -11.63 -22.58
C SER A 184 -0.23 -11.49 -21.76
N ASN A 185 -1.08 -12.50 -21.76
CA ASN A 185 -2.25 -12.55 -20.87
C ASN A 185 -1.83 -12.70 -19.38
N LYS A 186 -0.73 -12.05 -18.97
CA LYS A 186 -0.11 -12.18 -17.66
C LYS A 186 -0.29 -10.89 -16.88
N HIS A 187 -0.42 -11.02 -15.57
CA HIS A 187 -0.62 -9.90 -14.66
C HIS A 187 0.47 -9.88 -13.58
N ILE A 188 0.96 -8.68 -13.26
CA ILE A 188 1.88 -8.46 -12.13
C ILE A 188 1.11 -7.80 -11.01
N ALA A 189 1.08 -8.43 -9.85
CA ALA A 189 0.54 -7.81 -8.65
C ALA A 189 1.52 -6.73 -8.14
N LEU A 190 1.10 -5.48 -8.19
CA LEU A 190 1.80 -4.33 -7.60
C LEU A 190 1.28 -4.00 -6.20
N GLY A 191 0.09 -4.50 -5.87
CA GLY A 191 -0.57 -4.37 -4.57
C GLY A 191 -0.20 -5.50 -3.62
N GLY A 192 -1.18 -5.99 -2.88
CA GLY A 192 -1.04 -7.08 -1.91
C GLY A 192 -1.33 -6.64 -0.48
N THR A 193 -0.81 -7.40 0.48
CA THR A 193 -0.99 -7.12 1.91
C THR A 193 0.26 -6.48 2.48
N SER A 194 0.10 -5.30 3.11
CA SER A 194 1.19 -4.57 3.75
C SER A 194 0.98 -4.48 5.25
N THR A 195 2.03 -4.72 6.02
CA THR A 195 2.10 -4.44 7.45
C THR A 195 3.10 -3.33 7.66
N LEU A 196 2.62 -2.18 8.13
CA LEU A 196 3.37 -0.93 8.19
C LEU A 196 3.46 -0.43 9.63
N PHE A 197 4.64 0.09 9.97
CA PHE A 197 4.91 0.80 11.21
C PHE A 197 5.49 2.16 10.88
N GLY A 198 5.14 3.17 11.66
CA GLY A 198 5.64 4.50 11.38
C GLY A 198 5.45 5.48 12.52
N LEU A 199 5.83 6.70 12.21
CA LEU A 199 5.64 7.85 13.06
C LEU A 199 4.66 8.80 12.39
N TYR A 200 3.91 9.53 13.19
CA TYR A 200 3.09 10.63 12.70
C TYR A 200 3.31 11.90 13.53
N TYR A 201 3.06 13.02 12.90
CA TYR A 201 3.00 14.34 13.52
C TYR A 201 1.63 14.95 13.30
N GLY A 202 0.98 15.40 14.38
CA GLY A 202 -0.32 16.06 14.36
C GLY A 202 -0.20 17.58 14.52
N PHE A 203 -0.96 18.34 13.75
CA PHE A 203 -1.03 19.81 13.78
C PHE A 203 -2.43 20.34 13.44
#